data_a5bd41727320469002c86b073d720329
#
_entry.id   a5bd41727320469002c86b073d720329
#
_cell.length_a   1.000
_cell.length_b   1.000
_cell.length_c   1.000
_cell.angle_alpha   90.00
_cell.angle_beta   90.00
_cell.angle_gamma   90.00
#
_symmetry.space_group_name_H-M   'P 1'
#
loop_
_entity.id
_entity.type
_entity.pdbx_description
1 polymer ?
#
loop_
_entity_poly.entity_id
_entity_poly.type
_entity_poly.pdbx_seq_one_letter_code
_entity_poly.pdbx_strand_id
1 'polypeptide(L)'
;MKPIDIDRDKFVNALRDTQKYDYWLWPEFFVNDELQNLKQQVNSLNLEIEPKEFGAEGKKSTKSFTFEFKDISKLDSMIRLKKYITYINECHFGYSIYEYSDFDLVCYNTYEGNLKHEYKWHIDRASNVNVDFKYTVLSNISDNYTGGEFLLNSGGDIMKIDDFKPGAVLMFRSNVQHKVNPVLSGKRKTLSFFVRGPRWK
;
A
#
# COMPACT_ATOMS: atom_id res chain seq x y z
N MET A 1 -33.55 -0.37 -28.01
CA MET A 1 -32.63 0.30 -27.10
C MET A 1 -31.90 1.36 -27.89
N LYS A 2 -32.05 2.66 -27.61
CA LYS A 2 -31.29 3.70 -28.30
C LYS A 2 -29.84 3.63 -27.82
N PRO A 3 -28.85 3.78 -28.73
CA PRO A 3 -27.44 3.85 -28.30
C PRO A 3 -27.29 5.02 -27.30
N ILE A 4 -26.58 4.78 -26.21
CA ILE A 4 -26.20 5.85 -25.29
C ILE A 4 -25.20 6.71 -26.08
N ASP A 5 -25.56 7.95 -26.31
CA ASP A 5 -24.68 8.94 -26.95
C ASP A 5 -23.60 9.31 -25.91
N ILE A 6 -22.48 8.57 -25.95
CA ILE A 6 -21.34 8.84 -25.08
C ILE A 6 -20.57 9.98 -25.74
N ASP A 7 -20.57 11.13 -25.08
CA ASP A 7 -19.68 12.23 -25.45
C ASP A 7 -18.23 11.73 -25.44
N ARG A 8 -17.71 11.43 -26.62
CA ARG A 8 -16.42 10.80 -26.85
C ARG A 8 -15.29 11.62 -26.22
N ASP A 9 -15.40 12.94 -26.24
CA ASP A 9 -14.36 13.82 -25.70
C ASP A 9 -14.37 13.81 -24.17
N LYS A 10 -15.54 13.77 -23.55
CA LYS A 10 -15.67 13.57 -22.10
C LYS A 10 -15.16 12.20 -21.67
N PHE A 11 -15.47 11.14 -22.44
CA PHE A 11 -14.98 9.80 -22.16
C PHE A 11 -13.46 9.70 -22.32
N VAL A 12 -12.88 10.26 -23.40
CA VAL A 12 -11.42 10.29 -23.61
C VAL A 12 -10.71 11.14 -22.57
N ASN A 13 -11.28 12.26 -22.15
CA ASN A 13 -10.73 13.10 -21.10
C ASN A 13 -10.82 12.41 -19.74
N ALA A 14 -11.94 11.75 -19.43
CA ALA A 14 -12.07 10.92 -18.22
C ALA A 14 -11.04 9.77 -18.20
N LEU A 15 -10.80 9.09 -19.34
CA LEU A 15 -9.77 8.07 -19.45
C LEU A 15 -8.35 8.64 -19.26
N ARG A 16 -8.08 9.84 -19.79
CA ARG A 16 -6.80 10.54 -19.58
C ARG A 16 -6.62 10.92 -18.13
N ASP A 17 -7.65 11.38 -17.46
CA ASP A 17 -7.61 11.72 -16.04
C ASP A 17 -7.46 10.49 -15.14
N THR A 18 -8.06 9.34 -15.48
CA THR A 18 -7.90 8.09 -14.73
C THR A 18 -6.50 7.48 -14.85
N GLN A 19 -5.78 7.77 -15.95
CA GLN A 19 -4.40 7.30 -16.14
C GLN A 19 -3.34 8.26 -15.59
N LYS A 20 -3.74 9.42 -15.07
CA LYS A 20 -2.86 10.53 -14.70
C LYS A 20 -2.05 10.26 -13.44
N TYR A 21 -2.53 9.41 -12.55
CA TYR A 21 -1.92 9.21 -11.24
C TYR A 21 -1.39 7.79 -11.09
N ASP A 22 -0.13 7.67 -10.67
CA ASP A 22 0.46 6.38 -10.30
C ASP A 22 0.14 5.99 -8.85
N TYR A 23 -0.35 6.95 -8.06
CA TYR A 23 -0.68 6.75 -6.66
C TYR A 23 -1.84 7.65 -6.21
N TRP A 24 -2.40 7.29 -5.05
CA TRP A 24 -3.36 8.06 -4.28
C TRP A 24 -2.93 8.11 -2.82
N LEU A 25 -2.96 9.29 -2.21
CA LEU A 25 -2.55 9.49 -0.83
C LEU A 25 -3.71 10.07 0.00
N TRP A 26 -3.95 9.47 1.13
CA TRP A 26 -4.79 10.01 2.21
C TRP A 26 -3.87 10.38 3.39
N PRO A 27 -3.49 11.66 3.57
CA PRO A 27 -2.49 12.07 4.56
C PRO A 27 -2.88 11.79 6.01
N GLU A 28 -4.16 11.90 6.32
CA GLU A 28 -4.74 11.75 7.67
C GLU A 28 -5.88 10.73 7.65
N PHE A 29 -5.62 9.54 7.10
CA PHE A 29 -6.65 8.52 6.97
C PHE A 29 -7.12 7.99 8.32
N PHE A 30 -6.19 7.63 9.19
CA PHE A 30 -6.47 7.19 10.55
C PHE A 30 -6.41 8.38 11.50
N VAL A 31 -7.53 8.72 12.11
CA VAL A 31 -7.53 9.65 13.25
C VAL A 31 -6.89 8.98 14.47
N ASN A 32 -6.46 9.78 15.48
CA ASN A 32 -5.63 9.30 16.58
C ASN A 32 -6.13 8.01 17.24
N ASP A 33 -7.40 7.95 17.61
CA ASP A 33 -7.98 6.78 18.29
C ASP A 33 -8.02 5.54 17.38
N GLU A 34 -8.32 5.71 16.10
CA GLU A 34 -8.33 4.63 15.13
C GLU A 34 -6.92 4.07 14.89
N LEU A 35 -5.93 4.97 14.81
CA LEU A 35 -4.53 4.57 14.68
C LEU A 35 -4.06 3.78 15.91
N GLN A 36 -4.42 4.21 17.11
CA GLN A 36 -4.08 3.49 18.34
C GLN A 36 -4.79 2.14 18.42
N ASN A 37 -6.08 2.07 18.07
CA ASN A 37 -6.83 0.82 18.03
C ASN A 37 -6.21 -0.17 17.04
N LEU A 38 -5.81 0.29 15.85
CA LEU A 38 -5.13 -0.55 14.86
C LEU A 38 -3.78 -1.06 15.39
N LYS A 39 -2.97 -0.19 16.01
CA LYS A 39 -1.71 -0.59 16.64
C LYS A 39 -1.90 -1.62 17.75
N GLN A 40 -2.90 -1.42 18.61
CA GLN A 40 -3.22 -2.37 19.69
C GLN A 40 -3.63 -3.73 19.14
N GLN A 41 -4.50 -3.75 18.13
CA GLN A 41 -4.93 -4.98 17.47
C GLN A 41 -3.73 -5.74 16.87
N VAL A 42 -2.85 -5.06 16.13
CA VAL A 42 -1.66 -5.68 15.54
C VAL A 42 -0.70 -6.20 16.63
N ASN A 43 -0.50 -5.44 17.69
CA ASN A 43 0.36 -5.87 18.80
C ASN A 43 -0.21 -7.08 19.57
N SER A 44 -1.54 -7.21 19.66
CA SER A 44 -2.19 -8.33 20.34
C SER A 44 -2.04 -9.67 19.61
N LEU A 45 -1.64 -9.64 18.34
CA LEU A 45 -1.43 -10.87 17.56
C LEU A 45 -0.19 -11.66 18.00
N ASN A 46 0.63 -11.11 18.93
CA ASN A 46 1.83 -11.75 19.47
C ASN A 46 2.71 -12.40 18.39
N LEU A 47 2.87 -11.69 17.26
CA LEU A 47 3.61 -12.18 16.12
C LEU A 47 5.07 -12.40 16.52
N GLU A 48 5.50 -13.64 16.60
CA GLU A 48 6.91 -13.99 16.85
C GLU A 48 7.78 -13.44 15.70
N ILE A 49 8.73 -12.60 16.08
CA ILE A 49 9.59 -11.91 15.13
C ILE A 49 10.71 -12.86 14.72
N GLU A 50 10.51 -13.68 13.74
CA GLU A 50 11.64 -14.18 12.97
C GLU A 50 12.01 -13.12 11.93
N PRO A 51 13.25 -12.63 11.90
CA PRO A 51 13.71 -11.74 10.85
C PRO A 51 13.74 -12.54 9.55
N LYS A 52 12.67 -12.49 8.79
CA LYS A 52 12.68 -13.02 7.42
C LYS A 52 13.13 -11.91 6.50
N GLU A 53 14.32 -12.07 5.92
CA GLU A 53 14.73 -11.31 4.76
C GLU A 53 13.81 -11.71 3.59
N PHE A 54 12.67 -11.02 3.45
CA PHE A 54 11.81 -11.17 2.29
C PHE A 54 12.32 -10.26 1.16
N GLY A 55 12.64 -10.86 0.06
CA GLY A 55 12.99 -10.16 -1.18
C GLY A 55 14.30 -10.67 -1.78
N ALA A 56 14.43 -10.47 -3.10
CA ALA A 56 15.63 -10.84 -3.82
C ALA A 56 16.86 -10.24 -3.12
N GLU A 57 17.83 -11.08 -2.88
CA GLU A 57 19.10 -10.90 -2.19
C GLU A 57 19.56 -9.43 -2.00
N GLY A 58 19.63 -8.99 -0.74
CA GLY A 58 20.21 -7.69 -0.38
C GLY A 58 19.37 -6.44 -0.71
N LYS A 59 18.11 -6.56 -1.11
CA LYS A 59 17.25 -5.40 -1.41
C LYS A 59 16.48 -4.88 -0.21
N LYS A 60 16.07 -5.75 0.70
CA LYS A 60 15.24 -5.41 1.85
C LYS A 60 15.97 -5.73 3.14
N SER A 61 16.20 -4.72 3.96
CA SER A 61 16.67 -4.87 5.33
C SER A 61 15.56 -4.38 6.27
N THR A 62 14.74 -5.29 6.79
CA THR A 62 13.62 -4.95 7.69
C THR A 62 13.15 -6.21 8.39
N LYS A 63 12.50 -6.04 9.53
CA LYS A 63 11.74 -7.12 10.16
C LYS A 63 10.33 -7.11 9.57
N SER A 64 9.90 -8.24 9.03
CA SER A 64 8.58 -8.37 8.42
C SER A 64 7.91 -9.64 8.88
N PHE A 65 6.61 -9.59 9.12
CA PHE A 65 5.77 -10.76 9.28
C PHE A 65 4.43 -10.55 8.61
N THR A 66 3.74 -11.65 8.38
CA THR A 66 2.44 -11.65 7.76
C THR A 66 1.40 -12.22 8.71
N PHE A 67 0.20 -11.67 8.62
CA PHE A 67 -1.01 -12.18 9.27
C PHE A 67 -2.18 -12.07 8.30
N GLU A 68 -3.31 -12.67 8.63
CA GLU A 68 -4.48 -12.64 7.75
C GLU A 68 -5.31 -11.37 7.99
N PHE A 69 -5.90 -10.84 6.93
CA PHE A 69 -6.70 -9.62 7.00
C PHE A 69 -7.87 -9.72 7.99
N LYS A 70 -8.44 -10.91 8.19
CA LYS A 70 -9.51 -11.16 9.18
C LYS A 70 -9.18 -10.64 10.58
N ASP A 71 -7.89 -10.60 10.94
CA ASP A 71 -7.42 -10.20 12.26
C ASP A 71 -7.63 -8.71 12.55
N ILE A 72 -7.81 -7.91 11.48
CA ILE A 72 -8.06 -6.47 11.56
C ILE A 72 -9.33 -6.04 10.80
N SER A 73 -9.99 -6.94 10.08
CA SER A 73 -11.10 -6.63 9.14
C SER A 73 -12.32 -6.02 9.81
N LYS A 74 -12.51 -6.26 11.11
CA LYS A 74 -13.65 -5.76 11.89
C LYS A 74 -13.48 -4.33 12.40
N LEU A 75 -12.30 -3.75 12.30
CA LEU A 75 -12.08 -2.35 12.66
C LEU A 75 -12.79 -1.44 11.66
N ASP A 76 -13.56 -0.47 12.15
CA ASP A 76 -14.31 0.47 11.30
C ASP A 76 -13.40 1.20 10.30
N SER A 77 -12.18 1.54 10.71
CA SER A 77 -11.17 2.14 9.85
C SER A 77 -10.77 1.21 8.69
N MET A 78 -10.70 -0.10 8.91
CA MET A 78 -10.36 -1.07 7.87
C MET A 78 -11.53 -1.33 6.93
N ILE A 79 -12.77 -1.35 7.45
CA ILE A 79 -13.99 -1.39 6.64
C ILE A 79 -14.06 -0.15 5.74
N ARG A 80 -13.77 1.03 6.30
CA ARG A 80 -13.71 2.28 5.54
C ARG A 80 -12.61 2.24 4.49
N LEU A 81 -11.42 1.71 4.81
CA LEU A 81 -10.31 1.59 3.87
C LEU A 81 -10.70 0.75 2.64
N LYS A 82 -11.34 -0.40 2.84
CA LYS A 82 -11.83 -1.23 1.72
C LYS A 82 -12.76 -0.44 0.79
N LYS A 83 -13.72 0.29 1.36
CA LYS A 83 -14.65 1.13 0.57
C LYS A 83 -13.91 2.20 -0.22
N TYR A 84 -12.92 2.84 0.38
CA TYR A 84 -12.13 3.90 -0.28
C TYR A 84 -11.25 3.35 -1.40
N ILE A 85 -10.62 2.19 -1.22
CA ILE A 85 -9.87 1.51 -2.27
C ILE A 85 -10.78 1.22 -3.48
N THR A 86 -11.97 0.66 -3.25
CA THR A 86 -12.94 0.38 -4.32
C THR A 86 -13.36 1.66 -5.03
N TYR A 87 -13.76 2.68 -4.27
CA TYR A 87 -14.19 3.97 -4.81
C TYR A 87 -13.09 4.65 -5.65
N ILE A 88 -11.87 4.70 -5.16
CA ILE A 88 -10.75 5.31 -5.89
C ILE A 88 -10.40 4.49 -7.12
N ASN A 89 -10.49 3.16 -7.05
CA ASN A 89 -10.31 2.34 -8.23
C ASN A 89 -11.37 2.65 -9.31
N GLU A 90 -12.64 2.74 -8.93
CA GLU A 90 -13.74 3.05 -9.85
C GLU A 90 -13.60 4.44 -10.47
N CYS A 91 -13.21 5.45 -9.67
CA CYS A 91 -13.14 6.84 -10.13
C CYS A 91 -11.86 7.18 -10.91
N HIS A 92 -10.72 6.54 -10.59
CA HIS A 92 -9.41 7.03 -11.05
C HIS A 92 -8.55 5.99 -11.76
N PHE A 93 -8.66 4.70 -11.45
CA PHE A 93 -7.75 3.70 -12.00
C PHE A 93 -8.44 2.69 -12.94
N GLY A 94 -9.68 2.28 -12.65
CA GLY A 94 -10.50 1.45 -13.53
C GLY A 94 -10.00 0.02 -13.72
N TYR A 95 -9.24 -0.55 -12.78
CA TYR A 95 -8.78 -1.92 -12.90
C TYR A 95 -9.84 -2.93 -12.48
N SER A 96 -9.86 -4.09 -13.12
CA SER A 96 -10.57 -5.26 -12.59
C SER A 96 -9.82 -5.73 -11.34
N ILE A 97 -10.47 -5.66 -10.18
CA ILE A 97 -9.94 -6.11 -8.90
C ILE A 97 -10.85 -7.18 -8.30
N TYR A 98 -10.27 -8.07 -7.51
CA TYR A 98 -11.04 -9.01 -6.69
C TYR A 98 -11.39 -8.36 -5.36
N GLU A 99 -12.52 -8.77 -4.79
CA GLU A 99 -12.83 -8.37 -3.42
C GLU A 99 -11.72 -8.79 -2.45
N TYR A 100 -11.47 -7.95 -1.49
CA TYR A 100 -10.49 -8.23 -0.45
C TYR A 100 -11.04 -9.30 0.50
N SER A 101 -10.39 -10.44 0.54
CA SER A 101 -10.77 -11.59 1.36
C SER A 101 -10.20 -11.49 2.77
N ASP A 102 -10.88 -12.06 3.74
CA ASP A 102 -10.38 -12.22 5.11
C ASP A 102 -9.09 -13.06 5.20
N PHE A 103 -8.83 -13.91 4.20
CA PHE A 103 -7.61 -14.72 4.09
C PHE A 103 -6.46 -14.01 3.33
N ASP A 104 -6.67 -12.78 2.84
CA ASP A 104 -5.59 -12.02 2.23
C ASP A 104 -4.53 -11.65 3.26
N LEU A 105 -3.27 -11.76 2.86
CA LEU A 105 -2.16 -11.50 3.76
C LEU A 105 -1.88 -10.01 3.88
N VAL A 106 -1.64 -9.61 5.12
CA VAL A 106 -1.14 -8.29 5.51
C VAL A 106 0.32 -8.44 5.93
N CYS A 107 1.20 -7.65 5.34
CA CYS A 107 2.60 -7.60 5.75
C CYS A 107 2.81 -6.45 6.75
N TYR A 108 3.23 -6.77 7.96
CA TYR A 108 3.68 -5.79 8.92
C TYR A 108 5.19 -5.63 8.81
N ASN A 109 5.66 -4.44 8.49
CA ASN A 109 7.07 -4.15 8.28
C ASN A 109 7.57 -3.17 9.34
N THR A 110 8.73 -3.48 9.95
CA THR A 110 9.43 -2.60 10.89
C THR A 110 10.84 -2.30 10.39
N TYR A 111 11.11 -1.03 10.15
CA TYR A 111 12.42 -0.50 9.78
C TYR A 111 13.02 0.22 10.98
N GLU A 112 14.18 -0.22 11.45
CA GLU A 112 14.84 0.31 12.64
C GLU A 112 15.98 1.25 12.25
N GLY A 113 15.97 2.48 12.81
CA GLY A 113 16.92 3.54 12.46
C GLY A 113 18.35 3.24 12.89
N ASN A 114 18.54 2.59 14.04
CA ASN A 114 19.87 2.17 14.52
C ASN A 114 20.54 1.16 13.58
N LEU A 115 19.77 0.43 12.77
CA LEU A 115 20.25 -0.54 11.78
C LEU A 115 20.22 0.04 10.35
N LYS A 116 19.78 1.28 10.18
CA LYS A 116 19.61 1.94 8.89
C LYS A 116 18.80 1.10 7.89
N HIS A 117 17.76 0.44 8.39
CA HIS A 117 16.92 -0.39 7.56
C HIS A 117 16.33 0.38 6.38
N GLU A 118 16.34 -0.24 5.21
CA GLU A 118 15.87 0.32 3.95
C GLU A 118 15.17 -0.74 3.08
N TYR A 119 14.54 -0.32 2.00
CA TYR A 119 14.11 -1.20 0.93
C TYR A 119 14.45 -0.57 -0.42
N LYS A 120 15.39 -1.16 -1.12
CA LYS A 120 15.90 -0.66 -2.41
C LYS A 120 14.82 -0.69 -3.50
N TRP A 121 15.10 -0.11 -4.64
CA TRP A 121 14.21 -0.07 -5.79
C TRP A 121 13.70 -1.46 -6.16
N HIS A 122 12.37 -1.61 -6.18
CA HIS A 122 11.68 -2.85 -6.54
C HIS A 122 10.27 -2.53 -7.07
N ILE A 123 9.61 -3.55 -7.58
CA ILE A 123 8.16 -3.58 -7.85
C ILE A 123 7.55 -4.73 -7.08
N ASP A 124 6.28 -4.60 -6.75
CA ASP A 124 5.53 -5.66 -6.09
C ASP A 124 4.90 -6.59 -7.13
N ARG A 125 5.12 -7.90 -6.95
CA ARG A 125 4.59 -8.92 -7.85
C ARG A 125 3.98 -10.06 -7.05
N ALA A 126 2.84 -10.58 -7.55
CA ALA A 126 2.29 -11.82 -7.04
C ALA A 126 3.19 -13.00 -7.45
N SER A 127 3.41 -13.92 -6.52
CA SER A 127 4.09 -15.20 -6.81
C SER A 127 3.18 -16.20 -7.54
N ASN A 128 1.87 -15.99 -7.53
CA ASN A 128 0.89 -16.86 -8.16
C ASN A 128 0.70 -16.50 -9.64
N VAL A 129 0.78 -17.51 -10.51
CA VAL A 129 0.66 -17.35 -11.97
C VAL A 129 -0.73 -16.92 -12.45
N ASN A 130 -1.75 -17.03 -11.61
CA ASN A 130 -3.15 -16.77 -12.00
C ASN A 130 -3.67 -15.39 -11.63
N VAL A 131 -2.91 -14.62 -10.84
CA VAL A 131 -3.30 -13.30 -10.36
C VAL A 131 -2.15 -12.32 -10.46
N ASP A 132 -2.47 -11.03 -10.57
CA ASP A 132 -1.51 -9.94 -10.43
C ASP A 132 -1.90 -9.05 -9.25
N PHE A 133 -0.91 -8.46 -8.62
CA PHE A 133 -1.13 -7.32 -7.73
C PHE A 133 -1.42 -6.09 -8.59
N LYS A 134 -2.60 -5.51 -8.40
CA LYS A 134 -3.02 -4.27 -9.06
C LYS A 134 -2.54 -3.06 -8.27
N TYR A 135 -2.75 -3.10 -6.97
CA TYR A 135 -2.31 -2.05 -6.05
C TYR A 135 -1.57 -2.62 -4.87
N THR A 136 -0.60 -1.85 -4.43
CA THR A 136 -0.04 -1.91 -3.08
C THR A 136 -0.64 -0.78 -2.28
N VAL A 137 -1.17 -1.11 -1.11
CA VAL A 137 -1.71 -0.16 -0.15
C VAL A 137 -0.83 -0.20 1.08
N LEU A 138 -0.26 0.93 1.45
CA LEU A 138 0.58 1.08 2.63
C LEU A 138 -0.13 1.94 3.67
N SER A 139 -0.27 1.43 4.88
CA SER A 139 -0.70 2.20 6.05
C SER A 139 0.49 2.51 6.93
N ASN A 140 0.78 3.79 7.17
CA ASN A 140 1.86 4.20 8.06
C ASN A 140 1.35 4.21 9.50
N ILE A 141 1.74 3.20 10.27
CA ILE A 141 1.36 3.04 11.68
C ILE A 141 2.51 3.33 12.64
N SER A 142 3.50 4.10 12.18
CA SER A 142 4.67 4.47 12.98
C SER A 142 4.29 5.37 14.15
N ASP A 143 5.22 5.49 15.07
CA ASP A 143 5.38 6.64 15.96
C ASP A 143 6.36 7.63 15.32
N ASN A 144 7.15 8.34 16.10
CA ASN A 144 8.15 9.27 15.57
C ASN A 144 9.36 8.51 14.99
N TYR A 145 9.78 8.90 13.81
CA TYR A 145 10.98 8.42 13.13
C TYR A 145 11.55 9.52 12.20
N THR A 146 12.79 9.37 11.77
CA THR A 146 13.42 10.23 10.76
C THR A 146 14.06 9.39 9.67
N GLY A 147 14.22 9.96 8.47
CA GLY A 147 14.57 9.20 7.27
C GLY A 147 13.41 8.33 6.79
N GLY A 148 13.70 7.27 6.08
CA GLY A 148 12.68 6.32 5.61
C GLY A 148 11.69 6.91 4.61
N GLU A 149 12.11 7.92 3.84
CA GLU A 149 11.27 8.53 2.81
C GLU A 149 10.83 7.47 1.80
N PHE A 150 9.55 7.55 1.40
CA PHE A 150 9.01 6.71 0.36
C PHE A 150 9.12 7.41 -1.00
N LEU A 151 9.73 6.72 -1.96
CA LEU A 151 9.90 7.23 -3.31
C LEU A 151 9.23 6.32 -4.34
N LEU A 152 8.59 6.94 -5.33
CA LEU A 152 8.03 6.31 -6.52
C LEU A 152 8.81 6.78 -7.75
N ASN A 153 9.04 5.87 -8.70
CA ASN A 153 9.58 6.19 -10.02
C ASN A 153 8.46 6.06 -11.06
N SER A 154 7.85 7.17 -11.40
CA SER A 154 6.78 7.25 -12.40
C SER A 154 7.34 7.68 -13.74
N GLY A 155 7.52 6.69 -14.65
CA GLY A 155 7.98 6.99 -16.01
C GLY A 155 9.39 7.60 -16.12
N GLY A 156 10.22 7.45 -15.09
CA GLY A 156 11.56 8.06 -14.99
C GLY A 156 11.63 9.24 -14.01
N ASP A 157 10.50 9.81 -13.65
CA ASP A 157 10.44 10.87 -12.65
C ASP A 157 10.37 10.29 -11.25
N ILE A 158 11.34 10.61 -10.41
CA ILE A 158 11.41 10.17 -9.03
C ILE A 158 10.65 11.16 -8.15
N MET A 159 9.55 10.69 -7.58
CA MET A 159 8.73 11.46 -6.66
C MET A 159 8.94 11.02 -5.23
N LYS A 160 9.15 11.96 -4.33
CA LYS A 160 9.12 11.75 -2.89
C LYS A 160 7.70 12.00 -2.36
N ILE A 161 7.16 11.07 -1.59
CA ILE A 161 5.83 11.19 -1.00
C ILE A 161 5.95 11.82 0.39
N ASP A 162 5.97 13.16 0.44
CA ASP A 162 6.28 13.92 1.67
C ASP A 162 5.23 13.76 2.78
N ASP A 163 3.95 13.64 2.43
CA ASP A 163 2.86 13.54 3.40
C ASP A 163 2.50 12.10 3.79
N PHE A 164 3.35 11.13 3.46
CA PHE A 164 3.20 9.76 3.95
C PHE A 164 3.71 9.64 5.41
N LYS A 165 3.07 10.38 6.31
CA LYS A 165 3.33 10.47 7.75
C LYS A 165 2.54 9.42 8.54
N PRO A 166 2.79 9.25 9.86
CA PRO A 166 1.95 8.39 10.71
C PRO A 166 0.45 8.74 10.58
N GLY A 167 -0.37 7.71 10.41
CA GLY A 167 -1.81 7.86 10.15
C GLY A 167 -2.19 7.98 8.66
N ALA A 168 -1.22 8.18 7.77
CA ALA A 168 -1.47 8.24 6.34
C ALA A 168 -1.64 6.84 5.71
N VAL A 169 -2.43 6.79 4.63
CA VAL A 169 -2.53 5.63 3.73
C VAL A 169 -2.14 6.04 2.33
N LEU A 170 -1.25 5.27 1.73
CA LEU A 170 -0.80 5.42 0.36
C LEU A 170 -1.22 4.20 -0.45
N MET A 171 -1.89 4.41 -1.57
CA MET A 171 -2.25 3.39 -2.56
C MET A 171 -1.54 3.72 -3.87
N PHE A 172 -0.85 2.75 -4.47
CA PHE A 172 -0.16 2.94 -5.74
C PHE A 172 -0.21 1.66 -6.59
N ARG A 173 0.01 1.79 -7.89
CA ARG A 173 0.06 0.64 -8.80
C ARG A 173 1.27 -0.23 -8.46
N SER A 174 1.04 -1.51 -8.18
CA SER A 174 2.09 -2.43 -7.71
C SER A 174 3.26 -2.61 -8.68
N ASN A 175 3.06 -2.34 -9.98
CA ASN A 175 4.09 -2.41 -11.02
C ASN A 175 4.94 -1.12 -11.13
N VAL A 176 4.66 -0.09 -10.35
CA VAL A 176 5.50 1.12 -10.29
C VAL A 176 6.70 0.84 -9.39
N GLN A 177 7.88 1.19 -9.87
CA GLN A 177 9.11 1.08 -9.07
C GLN A 177 9.04 1.98 -7.86
N HIS A 178 9.40 1.46 -6.71
CA HIS A 178 9.41 2.21 -5.47
C HIS A 178 10.51 1.75 -4.53
N LYS A 179 10.82 2.60 -3.55
CA LYS A 179 11.80 2.30 -2.50
C LYS A 179 11.47 3.00 -1.19
N VAL A 180 12.09 2.51 -0.11
CA VAL A 180 12.16 3.18 1.18
C VAL A 180 13.62 3.53 1.44
N ASN A 181 13.94 4.81 1.60
CA ASN A 181 15.26 5.26 2.00
C ASN A 181 15.63 4.74 3.39
N PRO A 182 16.92 4.72 3.78
CA PRO A 182 17.32 4.32 5.11
C PRO A 182 16.58 5.12 6.20
N VAL A 183 16.02 4.41 7.18
CA VAL A 183 15.52 5.03 8.41
C VAL A 183 16.72 5.45 9.25
N LEU A 184 16.75 6.68 9.72
CA LEU A 184 17.89 7.28 10.43
C LEU A 184 17.74 7.23 11.94
N SER A 185 16.50 7.36 12.45
CA SER A 185 16.20 7.23 13.87
C SER A 185 14.78 6.71 14.09
N GLY A 186 14.51 6.16 15.26
CA GLY A 186 13.21 5.59 15.63
C GLY A 186 12.88 4.31 14.88
N LYS A 187 11.57 4.03 14.75
CA LYS A 187 11.05 2.84 14.05
C LYS A 187 9.94 3.24 13.08
N ARG A 188 10.18 3.03 11.79
CA ARG A 188 9.14 3.16 10.76
C ARG A 188 8.38 1.84 10.67
N LYS A 189 7.06 1.88 10.90
CA LYS A 189 6.18 0.72 10.90
C LYS A 189 5.08 0.89 9.86
N THR A 190 4.90 -0.10 9.00
CA THR A 190 3.84 -0.06 7.98
C THR A 190 3.10 -1.38 7.87
N LEU A 191 1.81 -1.30 7.55
CA LEU A 191 1.05 -2.42 7.04
C LEU A 191 0.98 -2.32 5.52
N SER A 192 1.27 -3.42 4.84
CA SER A 192 1.18 -3.51 3.37
C SER A 192 0.08 -4.48 2.99
N PHE A 193 -0.81 -4.05 2.11
CA PHE A 193 -1.91 -4.84 1.55
C PHE A 193 -1.73 -4.91 0.03
N PHE A 194 -2.07 -6.06 -0.56
CA PHE A 194 -1.98 -6.24 -2.00
C PHE A 194 -3.37 -6.50 -2.58
N VAL A 195 -3.91 -5.51 -3.29
CA VAL A 195 -5.18 -5.66 -4.02
C VAL A 195 -4.91 -6.45 -5.29
N ARG A 196 -5.56 -7.60 -5.40
CA ARG A 196 -5.39 -8.55 -6.50
C ARG A 196 -6.43 -8.35 -7.58
N GLY A 197 -6.09 -8.80 -8.77
CA GLY A 197 -7.02 -8.87 -9.90
C GLY A 197 -6.56 -9.91 -10.93
N PRO A 198 -7.29 -10.06 -12.05
CA PRO A 198 -6.90 -10.98 -13.11
C PRO A 198 -5.56 -10.58 -13.69
N ARG A 199 -4.83 -11.54 -14.25
CA ARG A 199 -3.56 -11.27 -14.94
C ARG A 199 -3.74 -10.20 -16.02
N TRP A 200 -2.72 -9.40 -16.18
CA TRP A 200 -2.58 -8.55 -17.36
C TRP A 200 -2.49 -9.45 -18.61
N LYS A 201 -3.31 -9.14 -19.60
CA LYS A 201 -3.29 -9.84 -20.91
C LYS A 201 -2.47 -9.05 -21.92
#